data_9a4c449b87aa26044b3fd7ef09d5cf21
#
_entry.id   9a4c449b87aa26044b3fd7ef09d5cf21
#
_cell.length_a   1.000
_cell.length_b   1.000
_cell.length_c   1.000
_cell.angle_alpha   90.00
_cell.angle_beta   90.00
_cell.angle_gamma   90.00
#
_symmetry.space_group_name_H-M   'P 1'
#
loop_
_entity.id
_entity.type
_entity.pdbx_description
1 polymer ?
#
loop_
_entity_poly.entity_id
_entity_poly.type
_entity_poly.pdbx_seq_one_letter_code
_entity_poly.pdbx_strand_id
1 'polypeptide(L)'
;MRILCVLLLVLPLLFPGPCAEGVRRGLALAAGSALPALFPFFVAGELLTASHADRALSRLLAPLLRRVFALPQAGAAPVVLGLTGGYPVGAAACASLLREGRLSAADARREALFCSCASPGFCIALAGVTLFGSAKTGALLYGIQVVSALLTGIFVSRGTKNGQTIPVSPEPFDSRPFSVVFCSAVRHAAAVSLDVTAFLVTFSAVLTLMEPVFSRAPALRLLSGLLELTSGLAALSGSFLPKNTLFVLVSFLLAFGGASVLMQMQAVASADGLALPGLVRAKLLHGALAAALSAALCRAFPSCVPAFAPARPVSSPSAVSAGVLAAVTVLYIFYSGKKRDDTL
;
A
#
# COMPACT_ATOMS: atom_id res chain seq x y z
N MET A 1 18.09 -2.10 -20.29
CA MET A 1 18.92 -2.35 -19.09
C MET A 1 20.27 -1.64 -19.17
N ARG A 2 21.15 -1.90 -20.16
CA ARG A 2 22.50 -1.31 -20.26
C ARG A 2 22.52 0.24 -20.20
N ILE A 3 21.68 0.90 -20.99
CA ILE A 3 21.58 2.38 -21.02
C ILE A 3 21.17 2.93 -19.64
N LEU A 4 20.20 2.31 -18.97
CA LEU A 4 19.75 2.73 -17.64
C LEU A 4 20.87 2.61 -16.60
N CYS A 5 21.64 1.51 -16.64
CA CYS A 5 22.81 1.32 -15.76
C CYS A 5 23.87 2.42 -15.98
N VAL A 6 24.17 2.74 -17.25
CA VAL A 6 25.11 3.82 -17.60
C VAL A 6 24.60 5.17 -17.10
N LEU A 7 23.31 5.48 -17.30
CA LEU A 7 22.70 6.72 -16.82
C LEU A 7 22.75 6.83 -15.29
N LEU A 8 22.39 5.77 -14.58
CA LEU A 8 22.45 5.73 -13.11
C LEU A 8 23.87 5.89 -12.55
N LEU A 9 24.89 5.49 -13.30
CA LEU A 9 26.29 5.69 -12.92
C LEU A 9 26.78 7.11 -13.26
N VAL A 10 26.47 7.60 -14.45
CA VAL A 10 27.03 8.82 -14.99
C VAL A 10 26.34 10.08 -14.45
N LEU A 11 25.00 10.04 -14.29
CA LEU A 11 24.23 11.21 -13.84
C LEU A 11 24.65 11.72 -12.46
N PRO A 12 24.88 10.88 -11.42
CA PRO A 12 25.38 11.37 -10.13
C PRO A 12 26.77 12.00 -10.20
N LEU A 13 27.61 11.55 -11.12
CA LEU A 13 28.94 12.12 -11.33
C LEU A 13 28.88 13.48 -12.01
N LEU A 14 27.97 13.66 -12.98
CA LEU A 14 27.78 14.91 -13.68
C LEU A 14 27.00 15.95 -12.86
N PHE A 15 26.05 15.49 -12.02
CA PHE A 15 25.15 16.33 -11.24
C PHE A 15 25.14 15.95 -9.75
N PRO A 16 26.28 16.02 -9.03
CA PRO A 16 26.38 15.55 -7.66
C PRO A 16 25.48 16.32 -6.68
N GLY A 17 25.32 17.63 -6.87
CA GLY A 17 24.47 18.49 -6.03
C GLY A 17 22.98 18.07 -6.09
N PRO A 18 22.35 18.09 -7.27
CA PRO A 18 20.95 17.63 -7.43
C PRO A 18 20.75 16.19 -6.98
N CYS A 19 21.69 15.27 -7.24
CA CYS A 19 21.59 13.89 -6.78
C CYS A 19 21.58 13.81 -5.26
N ALA A 20 22.52 14.48 -4.58
CA ALA A 20 22.58 14.50 -3.12
C ALA A 20 21.32 15.13 -2.49
N GLU A 21 20.76 16.18 -3.12
CA GLU A 21 19.50 16.78 -2.69
C GLU A 21 18.33 15.80 -2.84
N GLY A 22 18.23 15.09 -3.94
CA GLY A 22 17.21 14.07 -4.15
C GLY A 22 17.30 12.93 -3.12
N VAL A 23 18.51 12.49 -2.79
CA VAL A 23 18.75 11.50 -1.72
C VAL A 23 18.26 12.05 -0.37
N ARG A 24 18.59 13.29 0.00
CA ARG A 24 18.10 13.92 1.24
C ARG A 24 16.57 13.99 1.28
N ARG A 25 15.93 14.40 0.18
CA ARG A 25 14.45 14.43 0.06
C ARG A 25 13.85 13.05 0.24
N GLY A 26 14.42 12.03 -0.41
CA GLY A 26 13.97 10.62 -0.28
C GLY A 26 14.06 10.09 1.15
N LEU A 27 15.18 10.38 1.85
CA LEU A 27 15.35 10.03 3.27
C LEU A 27 14.35 10.76 4.16
N ALA A 28 14.11 12.04 3.92
CA ALA A 28 13.11 12.83 4.67
C ALA A 28 11.70 12.28 4.47
N LEU A 29 11.32 11.90 3.24
CA LEU A 29 10.04 11.27 2.93
C LEU A 29 9.92 9.89 3.63
N ALA A 30 10.97 9.08 3.60
CA ALA A 30 10.97 7.80 4.27
C ALA A 30 10.79 7.95 5.78
N ALA A 31 11.61 8.78 6.43
CA ALA A 31 11.58 8.96 7.89
C ALA A 31 10.34 9.72 8.37
N GLY A 32 9.90 10.73 7.64
CA GLY A 32 8.79 11.61 8.05
C GLY A 32 7.40 11.09 7.71
N SER A 33 7.27 10.19 6.74
CA SER A 33 5.95 9.76 6.24
C SER A 33 5.84 8.25 6.07
N ALA A 34 6.70 7.63 5.25
CA ALA A 34 6.52 6.23 4.86
C ALA A 34 6.75 5.27 6.04
N LEU A 35 7.88 5.37 6.74
CA LEU A 35 8.21 4.47 7.85
C LEU A 35 7.23 4.57 9.02
N PRO A 36 6.86 5.77 9.52
CA PRO A 36 5.86 5.88 10.57
C PRO A 36 4.50 5.27 10.21
N ALA A 37 4.11 5.35 8.93
CA ALA A 37 2.85 4.81 8.46
C ALA A 37 2.90 3.28 8.24
N LEU A 38 4.00 2.73 7.73
CA LEU A 38 4.07 1.35 7.25
C LEU A 38 4.65 0.37 8.28
N PHE A 39 5.68 0.78 9.04
CA PHE A 39 6.40 -0.10 9.97
C PHE A 39 5.49 -0.82 10.98
N PRO A 40 4.54 -0.13 11.66
CA PRO A 40 3.63 -0.81 12.58
C PRO A 40 2.77 -1.87 11.90
N PHE A 41 2.35 -1.64 10.65
CA PHE A 41 1.56 -2.61 9.89
C PHE A 41 2.39 -3.81 9.43
N PHE A 42 3.68 -3.64 9.11
CA PHE A 42 4.56 -4.77 8.84
C PHE A 42 4.72 -5.66 10.07
N VAL A 43 5.00 -5.06 11.24
CA VAL A 43 5.09 -5.81 12.50
C VAL A 43 3.78 -6.51 12.84
N ALA A 44 2.65 -5.78 12.74
CA ALA A 44 1.33 -6.33 13.01
C ALA A 44 0.96 -7.47 12.06
N GLY A 45 1.32 -7.35 10.78
CA GLY A 45 1.09 -8.37 9.76
C GLY A 45 1.81 -9.69 10.08
N GLU A 46 3.10 -9.62 10.40
CA GLU A 46 3.89 -10.78 10.80
C GLU A 46 3.36 -11.43 12.10
N LEU A 47 2.98 -10.63 13.08
CA LEU A 47 2.39 -11.14 14.33
C LEU A 47 1.02 -11.77 14.09
N LEU A 48 0.20 -11.20 13.21
CA LEU A 48 -1.12 -11.73 12.86
C LEU A 48 -0.99 -13.11 12.23
N THR A 49 -0.07 -13.28 11.28
CA THR A 49 0.18 -14.56 10.64
C THR A 49 0.78 -15.57 11.60
N ALA A 50 1.80 -15.22 12.36
CA ALA A 50 2.47 -16.11 13.32
C ALA A 50 1.57 -16.55 14.48
N SER A 51 0.67 -15.69 14.95
CA SER A 51 -0.27 -16.01 16.04
C SER A 51 -1.49 -16.80 15.58
N HIS A 52 -1.64 -17.04 14.27
CA HIS A 52 -2.86 -17.60 13.69
C HIS A 52 -4.16 -16.84 14.05
N ALA A 53 -4.07 -15.60 14.53
CA ALA A 53 -5.23 -14.75 14.81
C ALA A 53 -5.99 -14.39 13.52
N ASP A 54 -5.34 -14.51 12.39
CA ASP A 54 -5.92 -14.42 11.04
C ASP A 54 -7.04 -15.46 10.81
N ARG A 55 -7.09 -16.57 11.57
CA ARG A 55 -8.11 -17.61 11.41
C ARG A 55 -9.53 -17.11 11.70
N ALA A 56 -9.72 -16.23 12.67
CA ALA A 56 -11.03 -15.65 12.96
C ALA A 56 -11.49 -14.73 11.82
N LEU A 57 -10.60 -13.86 11.35
CA LEU A 57 -10.83 -13.00 10.19
C LEU A 57 -11.08 -13.81 8.93
N SER A 58 -10.32 -14.88 8.75
CA SER A 58 -10.41 -15.81 7.64
C SER A 58 -11.78 -16.50 7.58
N ARG A 59 -12.35 -16.91 8.71
CA ARG A 59 -13.70 -17.50 8.75
C ARG A 59 -14.78 -16.50 8.33
N LEU A 60 -14.67 -15.26 8.77
CA LEU A 60 -15.63 -14.20 8.45
C LEU A 60 -15.61 -13.85 6.96
N LEU A 61 -14.43 -13.76 6.36
CA LEU A 61 -14.25 -13.35 4.95
C LEU A 61 -14.26 -14.53 3.97
N ALA A 62 -14.17 -15.78 4.45
CA ALA A 62 -14.12 -16.97 3.60
C ALA A 62 -15.21 -17.05 2.53
N PRO A 63 -16.52 -16.78 2.81
CA PRO A 63 -17.55 -16.86 1.79
C PRO A 63 -17.34 -15.83 0.68
N LEU A 64 -16.90 -14.61 1.02
CA LEU A 64 -16.58 -13.56 0.05
C LEU A 64 -15.36 -13.95 -0.80
N LEU A 65 -14.28 -14.40 -0.16
CA LEU A 65 -13.04 -14.76 -0.85
C LEU A 65 -13.26 -15.91 -1.83
N ARG A 66 -13.97 -16.95 -1.41
CA ARG A 66 -14.25 -18.11 -2.27
C ARG A 66 -15.18 -17.79 -3.43
N ARG A 67 -16.30 -17.09 -3.15
CA ARG A 67 -17.32 -16.83 -4.18
C ARG A 67 -16.91 -15.75 -5.17
N VAL A 68 -16.26 -14.70 -4.70
CA VAL A 68 -15.96 -13.50 -5.50
C VAL A 68 -14.57 -13.59 -6.14
N PHE A 69 -13.57 -14.04 -5.39
CA PHE A 69 -12.17 -14.00 -5.82
C PHE A 69 -11.57 -15.39 -6.11
N ALA A 70 -12.33 -16.47 -5.91
CA ALA A 70 -11.84 -17.85 -6.02
C ALA A 70 -10.52 -18.06 -5.21
N LEU A 71 -10.42 -17.44 -4.03
CA LEU A 71 -9.28 -17.54 -3.13
C LEU A 71 -9.58 -18.48 -1.95
N PRO A 72 -8.55 -19.14 -1.41
CA PRO A 72 -8.69 -19.92 -0.19
C PRO A 72 -8.92 -18.99 1.02
N GLN A 73 -9.39 -19.57 2.12
CA GLN A 73 -9.68 -18.86 3.34
C GLN A 73 -8.46 -18.11 3.91
N ALA A 74 -7.25 -18.65 3.73
CA ALA A 74 -6.00 -18.03 4.20
C ALA A 74 -5.74 -16.64 3.62
N GLY A 75 -6.29 -16.33 2.42
CA GLY A 75 -6.15 -15.03 1.78
C GLY A 75 -6.86 -13.85 2.49
N ALA A 76 -7.59 -14.09 3.59
CA ALA A 76 -8.27 -13.00 4.29
C ALA A 76 -7.30 -11.98 4.92
N ALA A 77 -6.19 -12.45 5.49
CA ALA A 77 -5.21 -11.59 6.15
C ALA A 77 -4.54 -10.61 5.17
N PRO A 78 -3.98 -11.06 4.02
CA PRO A 78 -3.43 -10.14 3.03
C PRO A 78 -4.42 -9.11 2.50
N VAL A 79 -5.68 -9.47 2.26
CA VAL A 79 -6.70 -8.50 1.82
C VAL A 79 -6.89 -7.41 2.87
N VAL A 80 -7.08 -7.76 4.13
CA VAL A 80 -7.29 -6.75 5.18
C VAL A 80 -6.03 -5.93 5.42
N LEU A 81 -4.86 -6.58 5.52
CA LEU A 81 -3.60 -5.89 5.74
C LEU A 81 -3.23 -4.96 4.58
N GLY A 82 -3.47 -5.39 3.34
CA GLY A 82 -3.16 -4.60 2.17
C GLY A 82 -4.10 -3.42 1.98
N LEU A 83 -5.38 -3.56 2.32
CA LEU A 83 -6.33 -2.46 2.27
C LEU A 83 -6.07 -1.45 3.40
N THR A 84 -5.73 -1.89 4.61
CA THR A 84 -5.53 -1.01 5.78
C THR A 84 -4.11 -0.48 5.90
N GLY A 85 -3.10 -1.34 5.73
CA GLY A 85 -1.68 -0.98 5.82
C GLY A 85 -1.15 -0.28 4.57
N GLY A 86 -1.76 -0.54 3.43
CA GLY A 86 -1.38 0.08 2.15
C GLY A 86 -0.28 -0.68 1.41
N TYR A 87 0.34 -0.01 0.42
CA TYR A 87 1.49 -0.52 -0.31
C TYR A 87 2.74 -0.55 0.60
N PRO A 88 3.60 -1.57 0.54
CA PRO A 88 3.47 -2.88 -0.10
C PRO A 88 2.99 -3.99 0.87
N VAL A 89 2.33 -3.63 1.98
CA VAL A 89 1.96 -4.55 3.08
C VAL A 89 1.16 -5.76 2.59
N GLY A 90 0.20 -5.54 1.68
CA GLY A 90 -0.58 -6.64 1.12
C GLY A 90 0.26 -7.64 0.33
N ALA A 91 1.22 -7.15 -0.47
CA ALA A 91 2.12 -8.01 -1.23
C ALA A 91 3.07 -8.80 -0.29
N ALA A 92 3.57 -8.16 0.77
CA ALA A 92 4.38 -8.81 1.80
C ALA A 92 3.61 -9.93 2.50
N ALA A 93 2.35 -9.68 2.88
CA ALA A 93 1.51 -10.67 3.53
C ALA A 93 1.20 -11.88 2.61
N CYS A 94 0.95 -11.65 1.31
CA CYS A 94 0.80 -12.74 0.33
C CYS A 94 2.08 -13.58 0.21
N ALA A 95 3.25 -12.94 0.18
CA ALA A 95 4.53 -13.60 0.08
C ALA A 95 4.87 -14.40 1.36
N SER A 96 4.58 -13.84 2.54
CA SER A 96 4.71 -14.54 3.82
C SER A 96 3.87 -15.82 3.87
N LEU A 97 2.59 -15.74 3.46
CA LEU A 97 1.72 -16.93 3.42
C LEU A 97 2.13 -17.96 2.36
N LEU A 98 2.76 -17.53 1.26
CA LEU A 98 3.39 -18.44 0.30
C LEU A 98 4.57 -19.16 0.94
N ARG A 99 5.47 -18.44 1.61
CA ARG A 99 6.63 -19.00 2.34
C ARG A 99 6.19 -20.01 3.40
N GLU A 100 5.08 -19.74 4.09
CA GLU A 100 4.48 -20.64 5.08
C GLU A 100 3.70 -21.81 4.46
N GLY A 101 3.62 -21.93 3.13
CA GLY A 101 2.88 -22.99 2.46
C GLY A 101 1.34 -22.89 2.60
N ARG A 102 0.81 -21.78 3.09
CA ARG A 102 -0.62 -21.53 3.33
C ARG A 102 -1.37 -21.00 2.11
N LEU A 103 -0.64 -20.43 1.15
CA LEU A 103 -1.15 -20.04 -0.17
C LEU A 103 -0.34 -20.70 -1.28
N SER A 104 -1.01 -21.07 -2.37
CA SER A 104 -0.31 -21.45 -3.59
C SER A 104 0.35 -20.22 -4.23
N ALA A 105 1.42 -20.43 -5.01
CA ALA A 105 2.06 -19.34 -5.75
C ALA A 105 1.10 -18.64 -6.72
N ALA A 106 0.14 -19.38 -7.29
CA ALA A 106 -0.88 -18.83 -8.17
C ALA A 106 -1.88 -17.94 -7.41
N ASP A 107 -2.34 -18.38 -6.23
CA ASP A 107 -3.28 -17.64 -5.40
C ASP A 107 -2.61 -16.41 -4.78
N ALA A 108 -1.42 -16.56 -4.19
CA ALA A 108 -0.64 -15.47 -3.61
C ALA A 108 -0.35 -14.37 -4.65
N ARG A 109 0.04 -14.76 -5.88
CA ARG A 109 0.24 -13.82 -6.99
C ARG A 109 -1.04 -13.09 -7.34
N ARG A 110 -2.13 -13.82 -7.56
CA ARG A 110 -3.42 -13.24 -7.94
C ARG A 110 -3.92 -12.25 -6.88
N GLU A 111 -3.81 -12.62 -5.63
CA GLU A 111 -4.22 -11.79 -4.50
C GLU A 111 -3.37 -10.54 -4.37
N ALA A 112 -2.04 -10.64 -4.45
CA ALA A 112 -1.12 -9.51 -4.38
C ALA A 112 -1.37 -8.44 -5.46
N LEU A 113 -1.92 -8.83 -6.63
CA LEU A 113 -2.24 -7.90 -7.71
C LEU A 113 -3.36 -6.91 -7.35
N PHE A 114 -4.26 -7.23 -6.41
CA PHE A 114 -5.39 -6.37 -6.08
C PHE A 114 -5.50 -5.98 -4.60
N CYS A 115 -5.00 -6.78 -3.66
CA CYS A 115 -5.19 -6.52 -2.24
C CYS A 115 -4.44 -5.27 -1.73
N SER A 116 -3.46 -4.76 -2.47
CA SER A 116 -2.68 -3.59 -2.07
C SER A 116 -3.22 -2.32 -2.71
N CYS A 117 -3.56 -1.31 -1.90
CA CYS A 117 -3.96 0.03 -2.32
C CYS A 117 -3.28 1.09 -1.44
N ALA A 118 -3.50 2.38 -1.71
CA ALA A 118 -3.03 3.44 -0.82
C ALA A 118 -3.70 3.31 0.56
N SER A 119 -2.92 3.45 1.64
CA SER A 119 -3.43 3.32 3.01
C SER A 119 -4.44 4.42 3.37
N PRO A 120 -5.33 4.20 4.36
CA PRO A 120 -6.25 5.24 4.84
C PRO A 120 -5.50 6.50 5.29
N GLY A 121 -4.35 6.34 5.98
CA GLY A 121 -3.51 7.47 6.40
C GLY A 121 -3.02 8.29 5.22
N PHE A 122 -2.56 7.64 4.15
CA PHE A 122 -2.09 8.31 2.94
C PHE A 122 -3.23 9.01 2.19
N CYS A 123 -4.38 8.34 2.03
CA CYS A 123 -5.55 8.92 1.37
C CYS A 123 -6.14 10.08 2.16
N ILE A 124 -6.28 9.95 3.49
CA ILE A 124 -6.97 10.94 4.32
C ILE A 124 -6.02 12.10 4.67
N ALA A 125 -4.84 11.81 5.20
CA ALA A 125 -3.92 12.86 5.64
C ALA A 125 -3.23 13.54 4.45
N LEU A 126 -2.55 12.79 3.59
CA LEU A 126 -1.77 13.39 2.51
C LEU A 126 -2.67 13.88 1.38
N ALA A 127 -3.49 13.01 0.76
CA ALA A 127 -4.32 13.43 -0.35
C ALA A 127 -5.49 14.30 0.12
N GLY A 128 -6.24 13.87 1.13
CA GLY A 128 -7.44 14.57 1.60
C GLY A 128 -7.13 15.90 2.26
N VAL A 129 -6.37 15.89 3.35
CA VAL A 129 -6.11 17.11 4.14
C VAL A 129 -5.11 18.01 3.44
N THR A 130 -3.95 17.47 3.00
CA THR A 130 -2.90 18.32 2.44
C THR A 130 -3.25 18.85 1.04
N LEU A 131 -3.83 18.03 0.17
CA LEU A 131 -4.13 18.43 -1.21
C LEU A 131 -5.52 19.06 -1.36
N PHE A 132 -6.56 18.51 -0.70
CA PHE A 132 -7.95 18.99 -0.82
C PHE A 132 -8.44 19.80 0.39
N GLY A 133 -7.63 19.96 1.44
CA GLY A 133 -8.03 20.66 2.66
C GLY A 133 -9.18 19.98 3.42
N SER A 134 -9.47 18.68 3.15
CA SER A 134 -10.65 18.00 3.65
C SER A 134 -10.40 16.52 3.94
N ALA A 135 -10.49 16.14 5.22
CA ALA A 135 -10.43 14.73 5.62
C ALA A 135 -11.61 13.91 5.04
N LYS A 136 -12.79 14.54 4.86
CA LYS A 136 -13.94 13.87 4.23
C LYS A 136 -13.66 13.50 2.79
N THR A 137 -13.02 14.38 2.03
CA THR A 137 -12.57 14.10 0.65
C THR A 137 -11.53 12.97 0.64
N GLY A 138 -10.62 12.95 1.61
CA GLY A 138 -9.66 11.86 1.77
C GLY A 138 -10.30 10.52 2.11
N ALA A 139 -11.31 10.51 2.98
CA ALA A 139 -12.07 9.31 3.28
C ALA A 139 -12.86 8.79 2.06
N LEU A 140 -13.39 9.71 1.24
CA LEU A 140 -14.05 9.37 -0.02
C LEU A 140 -13.05 8.75 -1.02
N LEU A 141 -11.86 9.35 -1.19
CA LEU A 141 -10.77 8.79 -1.98
C LEU A 141 -10.42 7.39 -1.51
N TYR A 142 -10.30 7.17 -0.20
CA TYR A 142 -10.01 5.85 0.35
C TYR A 142 -11.13 4.84 0.05
N GLY A 143 -12.39 5.22 0.20
CA GLY A 143 -13.52 4.37 -0.20
C GLY A 143 -13.45 3.95 -1.66
N ILE A 144 -13.12 4.88 -2.56
CA ILE A 144 -12.91 4.60 -3.98
C ILE A 144 -11.73 3.64 -4.18
N GLN A 145 -10.62 3.80 -3.45
CA GLN A 145 -9.48 2.89 -3.51
C GLN A 145 -9.87 1.46 -3.16
N VAL A 146 -10.61 1.27 -2.07
CA VAL A 146 -11.07 -0.06 -1.63
C VAL A 146 -12.01 -0.68 -2.67
N VAL A 147 -13.02 0.06 -3.12
CA VAL A 147 -13.99 -0.46 -4.10
C VAL A 147 -13.30 -0.82 -5.42
N SER A 148 -12.44 0.05 -5.94
CA SER A 148 -11.73 -0.21 -7.20
C SER A 148 -10.71 -1.34 -7.09
N ALA A 149 -10.06 -1.54 -5.91
CA ALA A 149 -9.19 -2.67 -5.63
C ALA A 149 -9.98 -3.99 -5.67
N LEU A 150 -11.13 -4.05 -5.00
CA LEU A 150 -12.01 -5.23 -5.00
C LEU A 150 -12.55 -5.53 -6.41
N LEU A 151 -12.96 -4.51 -7.17
CA LEU A 151 -13.34 -4.69 -8.58
C LEU A 151 -12.19 -5.24 -9.42
N THR A 152 -10.95 -4.73 -9.21
CA THR A 152 -9.75 -5.27 -9.86
C THR A 152 -9.57 -6.75 -9.52
N GLY A 153 -9.78 -7.12 -8.26
CA GLY A 153 -9.74 -8.51 -7.80
C GLY A 153 -10.74 -9.40 -8.54
N ILE A 154 -11.97 -8.91 -8.78
CA ILE A 154 -12.98 -9.63 -9.57
C ILE A 154 -12.48 -9.86 -11.01
N PHE A 155 -11.90 -8.84 -11.65
CA PHE A 155 -11.39 -8.96 -13.02
C PHE A 155 -10.21 -9.92 -13.12
N VAL A 156 -9.26 -9.83 -12.18
CA VAL A 156 -8.07 -10.70 -12.15
C VAL A 156 -8.42 -12.15 -11.83
N SER A 157 -9.50 -12.37 -11.09
CA SER A 157 -9.97 -13.72 -10.72
C SER A 157 -10.89 -14.37 -11.76
N ARG A 158 -11.32 -13.65 -12.80
CA ARG A 158 -12.18 -14.19 -13.86
C ARG A 158 -11.51 -15.37 -14.58
N GLY A 159 -12.26 -16.44 -14.76
CA GLY A 159 -11.77 -17.64 -15.44
C GLY A 159 -10.87 -18.55 -14.58
N THR A 160 -10.59 -18.17 -13.34
CA THR A 160 -9.86 -19.05 -12.42
C THR A 160 -10.86 -20.04 -11.80
N LYS A 161 -10.59 -21.32 -11.96
CA LYS A 161 -11.31 -22.37 -11.20
C LYS A 161 -10.96 -22.17 -9.72
N ASN A 162 -11.94 -22.43 -8.83
CA ASN A 162 -11.79 -22.32 -7.38
C ASN A 162 -10.40 -22.74 -6.94
N GLY A 163 -9.68 -21.84 -6.25
CA GLY A 163 -8.31 -22.09 -5.82
C GLY A 163 -8.25 -23.46 -5.15
N GLN A 164 -7.23 -24.21 -5.51
CA GLN A 164 -7.00 -25.51 -4.86
C GLN A 164 -6.90 -25.18 -3.37
N THR A 165 -7.87 -25.66 -2.60
CA THR A 165 -7.70 -25.74 -1.16
C THR A 165 -6.48 -26.64 -0.96
N ILE A 166 -5.32 -26.02 -0.81
CA ILE A 166 -4.19 -26.72 -0.23
C ILE A 166 -4.77 -27.21 1.09
N PRO A 167 -4.82 -28.53 1.35
CA PRO A 167 -5.18 -28.99 2.67
C PRO A 167 -4.21 -28.30 3.60
N VAL A 168 -4.71 -27.28 4.33
CA VAL A 168 -3.90 -26.66 5.38
C VAL A 168 -3.75 -27.79 6.38
N SER A 169 -2.63 -28.52 6.27
CA SER A 169 -2.18 -29.37 7.35
C SER A 169 -2.28 -28.48 8.58
N PRO A 170 -2.95 -28.93 9.66
CA PRO A 170 -2.97 -28.16 10.88
C PRO A 170 -1.52 -28.00 11.34
N GLU A 171 -0.88 -26.93 10.86
CA GLU A 171 0.45 -26.60 11.36
C GLU A 171 0.33 -26.47 12.87
N PRO A 172 1.21 -27.13 13.61
CA PRO A 172 1.21 -26.97 15.05
C PRO A 172 1.32 -25.48 15.35
N PHE A 173 0.50 -25.03 16.28
CA PHE A 173 0.58 -23.67 16.82
C PHE A 173 2.04 -23.34 17.07
N ASP A 174 2.51 -22.21 16.55
CA ASP A 174 3.91 -21.79 16.76
C ASP A 174 4.18 -21.74 18.25
N SER A 175 4.83 -22.80 18.73
CA SER A 175 5.12 -22.99 20.16
C SER A 175 6.27 -22.13 20.64
N ARG A 176 6.87 -21.31 19.75
CA ARG A 176 7.95 -20.39 20.12
C ARG A 176 7.45 -19.35 21.13
N PRO A 177 8.27 -18.97 22.12
CA PRO A 177 7.94 -17.90 23.04
C PRO A 177 7.57 -16.61 22.28
N PHE A 178 6.59 -15.87 22.78
CA PHE A 178 6.14 -14.60 22.17
C PHE A 178 7.30 -13.65 21.88
N SER A 179 8.29 -13.58 22.78
CA SER A 179 9.50 -12.75 22.60
C SER A 179 10.27 -13.10 21.32
N VAL A 180 10.38 -14.39 21.00
CA VAL A 180 11.09 -14.86 19.79
C VAL A 180 10.30 -14.49 18.53
N VAL A 181 8.98 -14.71 18.55
CA VAL A 181 8.08 -14.35 17.44
C VAL A 181 8.08 -12.84 17.23
N PHE A 182 7.99 -12.06 18.30
CA PHE A 182 8.01 -10.61 18.23
C PHE A 182 9.34 -10.07 17.68
N CYS A 183 10.47 -10.57 18.17
CA CYS A 183 11.79 -10.17 17.65
C CYS A 183 11.94 -10.52 16.14
N SER A 184 11.43 -11.67 15.72
CA SER A 184 11.43 -12.05 14.30
C SER A 184 10.58 -11.11 13.46
N ALA A 185 9.36 -10.77 13.93
CA ALA A 185 8.46 -9.85 13.28
C ALA A 185 9.09 -8.45 13.11
N VAL A 186 9.72 -7.93 14.16
CA VAL A 186 10.41 -6.62 14.12
C VAL A 186 11.56 -6.64 13.14
N ARG A 187 12.37 -7.71 13.11
CA ARG A 187 13.49 -7.84 12.15
C ARG A 187 13.02 -7.88 10.71
N HIS A 188 11.97 -8.65 10.43
CA HIS A 188 11.39 -8.71 9.09
C HIS A 188 10.81 -7.37 8.66
N ALA A 189 10.06 -6.71 9.54
CA ALA A 189 9.53 -5.37 9.31
C ALA A 189 10.65 -4.34 9.03
N ALA A 190 11.78 -4.43 9.73
CA ALA A 190 12.93 -3.56 9.50
C ALA A 190 13.55 -3.79 8.11
N ALA A 191 13.71 -5.04 7.67
CA ALA A 191 14.23 -5.38 6.35
C ALA A 191 13.32 -4.82 5.23
N VAL A 192 12.02 -5.05 5.30
CA VAL A 192 11.04 -4.51 4.35
C VAL A 192 11.05 -2.98 4.34
N SER A 193 11.21 -2.36 5.50
CA SER A 193 11.28 -0.89 5.63
C SER A 193 12.52 -0.31 4.97
N LEU A 194 13.66 -1.01 5.03
CA LEU A 194 14.88 -0.63 4.32
C LEU A 194 14.69 -0.69 2.81
N ASP A 195 14.04 -1.73 2.29
CA ASP A 195 13.72 -1.83 0.86
C ASP A 195 12.84 -0.65 0.40
N VAL A 196 11.77 -0.35 1.12
CA VAL A 196 10.90 0.80 0.84
C VAL A 196 11.70 2.10 0.83
N THR A 197 12.56 2.31 1.83
CA THR A 197 13.43 3.48 1.93
C THR A 197 14.38 3.60 0.74
N ALA A 198 15.02 2.50 0.34
CA ALA A 198 15.95 2.48 -0.80
C ALA A 198 15.25 2.87 -2.10
N PHE A 199 14.03 2.39 -2.36
CA PHE A 199 13.25 2.79 -3.53
C PHE A 199 12.86 4.27 -3.48
N LEU A 200 12.38 4.77 -2.33
CA LEU A 200 12.04 6.19 -2.17
C LEU A 200 13.24 7.09 -2.44
N VAL A 201 14.40 6.77 -1.89
CA VAL A 201 15.65 7.50 -2.09
C VAL A 201 16.06 7.49 -3.58
N THR A 202 16.03 6.32 -4.21
CA THR A 202 16.41 6.16 -5.61
C THR A 202 15.50 6.97 -6.53
N PHE A 203 14.19 6.84 -6.37
CA PHE A 203 13.22 7.57 -7.20
C PHE A 203 13.24 9.07 -6.93
N SER A 204 13.43 9.52 -5.68
CA SER A 204 13.59 10.93 -5.35
C SER A 204 14.83 11.54 -5.98
N ALA A 205 15.95 10.81 -6.01
CA ALA A 205 17.16 11.23 -6.69
C ALA A 205 16.94 11.38 -8.20
N VAL A 206 16.32 10.39 -8.85
CA VAL A 206 15.99 10.44 -10.29
C VAL A 206 15.06 11.61 -10.60
N LEU A 207 14.00 11.81 -9.81
CA LEU A 207 13.04 12.89 -10.02
C LEU A 207 13.70 14.28 -9.84
N THR A 208 14.59 14.42 -8.86
CA THR A 208 15.31 15.70 -8.66
C THR A 208 16.24 16.00 -9.85
N LEU A 209 16.89 14.99 -10.41
CA LEU A 209 17.67 15.12 -11.63
C LEU A 209 16.80 15.50 -12.86
N MET A 210 15.55 15.02 -12.90
CA MET A 210 14.60 15.32 -13.99
C MET A 210 13.81 16.63 -13.77
N GLU A 211 13.92 17.30 -12.64
CA GLU A 211 13.18 18.51 -12.30
C GLU A 211 13.30 19.63 -13.37
N PRO A 212 14.48 19.87 -14.00
CA PRO A 212 14.60 20.84 -15.08
C PRO A 212 13.79 20.50 -16.33
N VAL A 213 13.52 19.22 -16.57
CA VAL A 213 12.68 18.74 -17.68
C VAL A 213 11.20 18.93 -17.33
N PHE A 214 10.80 18.54 -16.12
CA PHE A 214 9.42 18.66 -15.66
C PHE A 214 8.96 20.12 -15.45
N SER A 215 9.87 21.02 -15.12
CA SER A 215 9.56 22.44 -14.95
C SER A 215 9.22 23.16 -16.26
N ARG A 216 9.70 22.65 -17.39
CA ARG A 216 9.49 23.28 -18.72
C ARG A 216 8.09 23.05 -19.28
N ALA A 217 7.39 22.02 -18.88
CA ALA A 217 6.05 21.71 -19.37
C ALA A 217 5.16 21.17 -18.25
N PRO A 218 4.05 21.85 -17.92
CA PRO A 218 3.14 21.43 -16.85
C PRO A 218 2.58 20.00 -17.02
N ALA A 219 2.38 19.57 -18.27
CA ALA A 219 1.94 18.22 -18.57
C ALA A 219 2.95 17.14 -18.15
N LEU A 220 4.25 17.45 -18.22
CA LEU A 220 5.32 16.55 -17.80
C LEU A 220 5.37 16.38 -16.27
N ARG A 221 4.87 17.34 -15.49
CA ARG A 221 4.74 17.21 -14.05
C ARG A 221 3.81 16.06 -13.63
N LEU A 222 2.78 15.77 -14.46
CA LEU A 222 1.91 14.61 -14.22
C LEU A 222 2.68 13.29 -14.35
N LEU A 223 3.69 13.23 -15.23
CA LEU A 223 4.53 12.04 -15.38
C LEU A 223 5.34 11.74 -14.11
N SER A 224 5.70 12.76 -13.31
CA SER A 224 6.37 12.52 -12.03
C SER A 224 5.53 11.63 -11.10
N GLY A 225 4.20 11.77 -11.12
CA GLY A 225 3.28 10.93 -10.35
C GLY A 225 3.20 9.47 -10.84
N LEU A 226 3.47 9.24 -12.13
CA LEU A 226 3.59 7.87 -12.65
C LEU A 226 4.93 7.22 -12.26
N LEU A 227 5.94 8.01 -11.94
CA LEU A 227 7.23 7.53 -11.43
C LEU A 227 7.19 7.37 -9.91
N GLU A 228 6.74 8.42 -9.19
CA GLU A 228 6.67 8.42 -7.73
C GLU A 228 5.42 9.19 -7.27
N LEU A 229 4.58 8.49 -6.52
CA LEU A 229 3.25 8.94 -6.13
C LEU A 229 3.26 10.26 -5.34
N THR A 230 4.13 10.39 -4.34
CA THR A 230 4.15 11.55 -3.44
C THR A 230 4.54 12.83 -4.18
N SER A 231 5.55 12.74 -5.04
CA SER A 231 6.00 13.84 -5.89
C SER A 231 4.93 14.25 -6.91
N GLY A 232 4.20 13.28 -7.44
CA GLY A 232 3.07 13.54 -8.33
C GLY A 232 1.93 14.27 -7.64
N LEU A 233 1.57 13.87 -6.43
CA LEU A 233 0.56 14.57 -5.63
C LEU A 233 1.01 15.99 -5.28
N ALA A 234 2.28 16.18 -4.91
CA ALA A 234 2.84 17.50 -4.65
C ALA A 234 2.80 18.38 -5.91
N ALA A 235 3.12 17.84 -7.08
CA ALA A 235 3.03 18.55 -8.36
C ALA A 235 1.60 18.98 -8.72
N LEU A 236 0.60 18.19 -8.31
CA LEU A 236 -0.82 18.49 -8.51
C LEU A 236 -1.33 19.57 -7.54
N SER A 237 -0.74 19.74 -6.36
CA SER A 237 -1.18 20.70 -5.35
C SER A 237 -1.13 22.17 -5.82
N GLY A 238 -0.25 22.50 -6.76
CA GLY A 238 -0.14 23.85 -7.39
C GLY A 238 -0.79 23.94 -8.77
N SER A 239 -1.58 22.97 -9.20
CA SER A 239 -2.16 22.95 -10.54
C SER A 239 -3.44 23.80 -10.63
N PHE A 240 -3.65 24.45 -11.78
CA PHE A 240 -4.88 25.19 -12.10
C PHE A 240 -6.00 24.27 -12.63
N LEU A 241 -5.90 22.96 -12.42
CA LEU A 241 -6.90 22.02 -12.91
C LEU A 241 -8.24 22.19 -12.17
N PRO A 242 -9.37 22.02 -12.86
CA PRO A 242 -10.67 21.95 -12.21
C PRO A 242 -10.68 20.87 -11.12
N LYS A 243 -11.33 21.12 -9.99
CA LYS A 243 -11.32 20.25 -8.81
C LYS A 243 -11.73 18.81 -9.10
N ASN A 244 -12.77 18.63 -9.92
CA ASN A 244 -13.26 17.31 -10.30
C ASN A 244 -12.20 16.57 -11.14
N THR A 245 -11.51 17.26 -12.03
CA THR A 245 -10.40 16.69 -12.82
C THR A 245 -9.24 16.30 -11.89
N LEU A 246 -8.89 17.17 -10.95
CA LEU A 246 -7.85 16.91 -9.95
C LEU A 246 -8.22 15.69 -9.09
N PHE A 247 -9.46 15.59 -8.62
CA PHE A 247 -9.96 14.46 -7.84
C PHE A 247 -9.84 13.14 -8.61
N VAL A 248 -10.21 13.13 -9.89
CA VAL A 248 -10.10 11.94 -10.76
C VAL A 248 -8.65 11.55 -10.98
N LEU A 249 -7.75 12.52 -11.24
CA LEU A 249 -6.33 12.26 -11.45
C LEU A 249 -5.66 11.75 -10.17
N VAL A 250 -5.95 12.35 -9.02
CA VAL A 250 -5.45 11.91 -7.71
C VAL A 250 -5.93 10.48 -7.42
N SER A 251 -7.20 10.19 -7.68
CA SER A 251 -7.77 8.87 -7.50
C SER A 251 -7.06 7.81 -8.37
N PHE A 252 -6.76 8.15 -9.63
CA PHE A 252 -5.97 7.29 -10.52
C PHE A 252 -4.56 7.05 -9.96
N LEU A 253 -3.84 8.12 -9.59
CA LEU A 253 -2.47 8.03 -9.10
C LEU A 253 -2.39 7.22 -7.80
N LEU A 254 -3.32 7.43 -6.87
CA LEU A 254 -3.42 6.66 -5.63
C LEU A 254 -3.63 5.17 -5.89
N ALA A 255 -4.40 4.79 -6.90
CA ALA A 255 -4.66 3.39 -7.24
C ALA A 255 -3.51 2.75 -8.03
N PHE A 256 -2.90 3.49 -8.94
CA PHE A 256 -1.75 3.03 -9.71
C PHE A 256 -0.50 2.90 -8.84
N GLY A 257 -0.24 3.87 -7.95
CA GLY A 257 0.89 3.89 -7.01
C GLY A 257 2.19 4.45 -7.56
N GLY A 258 2.36 4.51 -8.89
CA GLY A 258 3.63 4.90 -9.53
C GLY A 258 4.65 3.78 -9.61
N ALA A 259 5.66 3.95 -10.45
CA ALA A 259 6.70 2.95 -10.70
C ALA A 259 7.49 2.59 -9.43
N SER A 260 7.76 3.56 -8.55
CA SER A 260 8.43 3.35 -7.27
C SER A 260 7.68 2.32 -6.41
N VAL A 261 6.38 2.51 -6.22
CA VAL A 261 5.54 1.59 -5.43
C VAL A 261 5.44 0.21 -6.08
N LEU A 262 5.31 0.14 -7.42
CA LEU A 262 5.27 -1.13 -8.13
C LEU A 262 6.57 -1.92 -7.94
N MET A 263 7.72 -1.25 -7.98
CA MET A 263 9.02 -1.88 -7.71
C MET A 263 9.16 -2.29 -6.25
N GLN A 264 8.66 -1.50 -5.29
CA GLN A 264 8.61 -1.88 -3.87
C GLN A 264 7.79 -3.15 -3.67
N MET A 265 6.58 -3.22 -4.26
CA MET A 265 5.75 -4.42 -4.19
C MET A 265 6.46 -5.66 -4.77
N GLN A 266 7.12 -5.50 -5.92
CA GLN A 266 7.87 -6.59 -6.54
C GLN A 266 9.08 -7.01 -5.69
N ALA A 267 9.84 -6.07 -5.12
CA ALA A 267 10.99 -6.34 -4.28
C ALA A 267 10.61 -7.13 -3.03
N VAL A 268 9.62 -6.62 -2.28
CA VAL A 268 9.12 -7.26 -1.06
C VAL A 268 8.54 -8.65 -1.34
N ALA A 269 7.76 -8.81 -2.42
CA ALA A 269 7.21 -10.11 -2.79
C ALA A 269 8.30 -11.10 -3.21
N SER A 270 9.30 -10.65 -3.98
CA SER A 270 10.38 -11.52 -4.47
C SER A 270 11.36 -11.96 -3.38
N ALA A 271 11.45 -11.25 -2.26
CA ALA A 271 12.24 -11.65 -1.11
C ALA A 271 11.82 -13.04 -0.57
N ASP A 272 10.52 -13.35 -0.63
CA ASP A 272 9.93 -14.64 -0.27
C ASP A 272 9.59 -15.52 -1.50
N GLY A 273 10.21 -15.26 -2.65
CA GLY A 273 10.05 -16.07 -3.87
C GLY A 273 8.78 -15.83 -4.67
N LEU A 274 7.99 -14.79 -4.35
CA LEU A 274 6.76 -14.45 -5.08
C LEU A 274 7.04 -13.46 -6.22
N ALA A 275 7.04 -13.91 -7.46
CA ALA A 275 7.06 -13.03 -8.63
C ALA A 275 5.65 -12.52 -8.95
N LEU A 276 5.53 -11.23 -9.35
CA LEU A 276 4.25 -10.57 -9.67
C LEU A 276 4.15 -10.19 -11.16
N PRO A 277 4.16 -11.16 -12.09
CA PRO A 277 3.93 -10.85 -13.51
C PRO A 277 2.51 -10.29 -13.67
N GLY A 278 2.39 -9.23 -14.49
CA GLY A 278 1.12 -8.55 -14.71
C GLY A 278 0.77 -7.47 -13.69
N LEU A 279 1.65 -7.18 -12.71
CA LEU A 279 1.44 -6.15 -11.70
C LEU A 279 1.09 -4.78 -12.32
N VAL A 280 1.85 -4.34 -13.32
CA VAL A 280 1.59 -3.07 -14.01
C VAL A 280 0.20 -3.04 -14.64
N ARG A 281 -0.22 -4.12 -15.31
CA ARG A 281 -1.55 -4.22 -15.94
C ARG A 281 -2.67 -4.18 -14.90
N ALA A 282 -2.52 -4.91 -13.80
CA ALA A 282 -3.49 -4.91 -12.71
C ALA A 282 -3.61 -3.53 -12.05
N LYS A 283 -2.49 -2.83 -11.87
CA LYS A 283 -2.48 -1.49 -11.28
C LYS A 283 -2.99 -0.42 -12.23
N LEU A 284 -2.76 -0.54 -13.53
CA LEU A 284 -3.41 0.31 -14.54
C LEU A 284 -4.94 0.10 -14.55
N LEU A 285 -5.40 -1.14 -14.48
CA LEU A 285 -6.84 -1.44 -14.34
C LEU A 285 -7.41 -0.84 -13.05
N HIS A 286 -6.72 -1.01 -11.92
CA HIS A 286 -7.11 -0.42 -10.65
C HIS A 286 -7.21 1.10 -10.75
N GLY A 287 -6.21 1.77 -11.33
CA GLY A 287 -6.21 3.22 -11.59
C GLY A 287 -7.36 3.66 -12.49
N ALA A 288 -7.61 2.95 -13.58
CA ALA A 288 -8.71 3.25 -14.50
C ALA A 288 -10.09 3.11 -13.83
N LEU A 289 -10.29 2.06 -13.04
CA LEU A 289 -11.52 1.85 -12.26
C LEU A 289 -11.71 2.94 -11.21
N ALA A 290 -10.64 3.31 -10.48
CA ALA A 290 -10.69 4.40 -9.51
C ALA A 290 -11.03 5.74 -10.17
N ALA A 291 -10.43 6.05 -11.30
CA ALA A 291 -10.74 7.25 -12.09
C ALA A 291 -12.19 7.24 -12.59
N ALA A 292 -12.67 6.12 -13.11
CA ALA A 292 -14.05 5.99 -13.59
C ALA A 292 -15.08 6.16 -12.46
N LEU A 293 -14.85 5.52 -11.30
CA LEU A 293 -15.68 5.70 -10.11
C LEU A 293 -15.70 7.15 -9.62
N SER A 294 -14.53 7.79 -9.59
CA SER A 294 -14.40 9.21 -9.20
C SER A 294 -15.14 10.13 -10.17
N ALA A 295 -15.00 9.89 -11.47
CA ALA A 295 -15.69 10.68 -12.50
C ALA A 295 -17.21 10.50 -12.43
N ALA A 296 -17.69 9.27 -12.21
CA ALA A 296 -19.10 8.99 -12.03
C ALA A 296 -19.65 9.69 -10.77
N LEU A 297 -18.90 9.64 -9.66
CA LEU A 297 -19.26 10.30 -8.42
C LEU A 297 -19.34 11.82 -8.57
N CYS A 298 -18.35 12.44 -9.22
CA CYS A 298 -18.35 13.88 -9.47
C CYS A 298 -19.51 14.33 -10.38
N ARG A 299 -19.95 13.47 -11.29
CA ARG A 299 -21.14 13.75 -12.14
C ARG A 299 -22.45 13.64 -11.35
N ALA A 300 -22.57 12.59 -10.53
CA ALA A 300 -23.79 12.36 -9.74
C ALA A 300 -23.92 13.37 -8.59
N PHE A 301 -22.81 13.78 -8.00
CA PHE A 301 -22.74 14.67 -6.83
C PHE A 301 -21.68 15.77 -7.05
N PRO A 302 -21.99 16.82 -7.83
CA PRO A 302 -21.02 17.88 -8.18
C PRO A 302 -20.40 18.58 -6.96
N SER A 303 -21.08 18.60 -5.82
CA SER A 303 -20.64 19.23 -4.56
C SER A 303 -19.87 18.29 -3.63
N CYS A 304 -19.62 17.04 -4.02
CA CYS A 304 -18.93 16.07 -3.14
C CYS A 304 -17.43 16.38 -2.92
N VAL A 305 -16.84 17.15 -3.84
CA VAL A 305 -15.47 17.65 -3.72
C VAL A 305 -15.51 19.10 -3.26
N PRO A 306 -15.21 19.42 -2.00
CA PRO A 306 -15.27 20.77 -1.47
C PRO A 306 -14.26 21.70 -2.14
N ALA A 307 -14.53 23.03 -2.01
CA ALA A 307 -13.63 24.05 -2.49
C ALA A 307 -12.27 23.94 -1.76
N PHE A 308 -11.16 24.14 -2.51
CA PHE A 308 -9.84 24.24 -1.93
C PHE A 308 -9.83 25.21 -0.74
N ALA A 309 -9.55 24.67 0.46
CA ALA A 309 -9.07 25.49 1.57
C ALA A 309 -7.55 25.45 1.53
N PRO A 310 -6.84 26.59 1.75
CA PRO A 310 -5.40 26.56 1.85
C PRO A 310 -4.99 25.57 2.94
N ALA A 311 -4.02 24.70 2.63
CA ALA A 311 -3.54 23.66 3.52
C ALA A 311 -3.11 24.30 4.85
N ARG A 312 -3.77 23.93 5.94
CA ARG A 312 -3.27 24.20 7.28
C ARG A 312 -2.22 23.14 7.62
N PRO A 313 -1.07 23.51 8.19
CA PRO A 313 -0.08 22.53 8.62
C PRO A 313 -0.75 21.57 9.62
N VAL A 314 -0.63 20.26 9.35
CA VAL A 314 -1.16 19.22 10.24
C VAL A 314 -0.30 19.20 11.49
N SER A 315 -0.80 19.79 12.56
CA SER A 315 -0.22 19.68 13.90
C SER A 315 -0.79 18.43 14.57
N SER A 316 0.10 17.51 14.91
CA SER A 316 -0.06 16.34 15.79
C SER A 316 -0.69 15.06 15.18
N PRO A 317 -0.24 13.87 15.67
CA PRO A 317 -0.82 12.59 15.28
C PRO A 317 -2.27 12.52 15.73
N SER A 318 -3.17 12.24 14.81
CA SER A 318 -4.61 12.28 15.06
C SER A 318 -5.03 11.20 16.06
N ALA A 319 -6.08 11.50 16.84
CA ALA A 319 -6.78 10.58 17.74
C ALA A 319 -7.14 9.21 17.11
N VAL A 320 -7.15 9.12 15.79
CA VAL A 320 -7.40 7.88 15.03
C VAL A 320 -6.26 6.87 15.20
N SER A 321 -4.98 7.31 15.15
CA SER A 321 -3.83 6.41 15.38
C SER A 321 -3.76 5.93 16.83
N ALA A 322 -4.10 6.80 17.79
CA ALA A 322 -4.21 6.43 19.20
C ALA A 322 -5.39 5.48 19.45
N GLY A 323 -6.53 5.70 18.77
CA GLY A 323 -7.71 4.84 18.85
C GLY A 323 -7.48 3.43 18.28
N VAL A 324 -6.77 3.32 17.16
CA VAL A 324 -6.40 2.02 16.58
C VAL A 324 -5.43 1.28 17.48
N LEU A 325 -4.43 1.97 18.06
CA LEU A 325 -3.49 1.36 18.99
C LEU A 325 -4.20 0.89 20.27
N ALA A 326 -5.11 1.70 20.81
CA ALA A 326 -5.92 1.34 21.97
C ALA A 326 -6.84 0.14 21.67
N ALA A 327 -7.49 0.11 20.49
CA ALA A 327 -8.35 -1.01 20.09
C ALA A 327 -7.55 -2.32 19.93
N VAL A 328 -6.35 -2.26 19.35
CA VAL A 328 -5.46 -3.43 19.20
C VAL A 328 -4.98 -3.90 20.58
N THR A 329 -4.65 -2.97 21.48
CA THR A 329 -4.23 -3.30 22.85
C THR A 329 -5.36 -3.92 23.66
N VAL A 330 -6.58 -3.40 23.55
CA VAL A 330 -7.78 -3.95 24.22
C VAL A 330 -8.11 -5.34 23.67
N LEU A 331 -8.09 -5.54 22.34
CA LEU A 331 -8.28 -6.86 21.74
C LEU A 331 -7.22 -7.87 22.20
N TYR A 332 -5.96 -7.43 22.34
CA TYR A 332 -4.89 -8.28 22.85
C TYR A 332 -5.10 -8.67 24.33
N ILE A 333 -5.51 -7.73 25.19
CA ILE A 333 -5.80 -7.97 26.61
C ILE A 333 -6.97 -8.95 26.77
N PHE A 334 -8.05 -8.77 26.01
CA PHE A 334 -9.19 -9.69 26.02
C PHE A 334 -8.82 -11.10 25.53
N TYR A 335 -7.97 -11.20 24.52
CA TYR A 335 -7.52 -12.48 23.98
C TYR A 335 -6.57 -13.20 24.94
N SER A 336 -5.65 -12.49 25.60
CA SER A 336 -4.72 -13.06 26.56
C SER A 336 -5.39 -13.42 27.91
N GLY A 337 -6.43 -12.68 28.30
CA GLY A 337 -7.23 -12.99 29.51
C GLY A 337 -8.01 -14.31 29.37
N LYS A 338 -8.63 -14.53 28.23
CA LYS A 338 -9.41 -15.75 27.99
C LYS A 338 -8.55 -17.04 27.97
N LYS A 339 -7.25 -16.93 27.66
CA LYS A 339 -6.32 -18.07 27.65
C LYS A 339 -5.85 -18.46 29.05
N ARG A 340 -6.03 -17.58 30.04
CA ARG A 340 -5.65 -17.86 31.44
C ARG A 340 -6.72 -18.63 32.20
N ASP A 341 -7.99 -18.48 31.78
CA ASP A 341 -9.13 -19.20 32.39
C ASP A 341 -9.30 -20.62 31.87
N ASP A 342 -8.75 -20.95 30.67
CA ASP A 342 -8.81 -22.30 30.10
C ASP A 342 -7.66 -23.23 30.57
N THR A 343 -6.78 -22.75 31.45
CA THR A 343 -5.62 -23.48 32.00
C THR A 343 -5.68 -23.68 33.52
N LEU A 344 -6.79 -23.35 34.19
CA LEU A 344 -7.17 -23.73 35.53
C LEU A 344 -8.34 -24.71 35.51
#